data_acba5bc89006996001a77675b751f66f
#
_entry.id   acba5bc89006996001a77675b751f66f
#
_cell.length_a   1.000
_cell.length_b   1.000
_cell.length_c   1.000
_cell.angle_alpha   90.00
_cell.angle_beta   90.00
_cell.angle_gamma   90.00
#
_symmetry.space_group_name_H-M   'P 1'
#
loop_
_entity.id
_entity.type
_entity.pdbx_description
1 polymer ?
#
loop_
_entity_poly.entity_id
_entity_poly.type
_entity_poly.pdbx_seq_one_letter_code
_entity_poly.pdbx_strand_id
1 'polypeptide(L)'
;MNTIALKEARQQILGFLCLLPSVLLGGDKPLSPAQALKSFQHEAGARIELAASEPELRDPVAMCFDANGHMFVVESLGYPFLPAKGKIVPKLGRIARLEDANGDGRFEKRTTFADGFTFPNGILPWKGGVFVTCAPDIWYLKDTTGDGKADIRKIVLTGFGAKSSSEQLRVASPTLGPDGWVYVTSGLTDARVTSPLHPDRPAMETKRQDGRFHPDTFVYEPLSGTGQFGQCFDALGNRFVSSNRNPLMHVVIAPGLLGHNPHYPFTETVENVVPVAAKVYPLS
;
A
#
# COMPACT_ATOMS: atom_id res chain seq x y z
N MET A 1 -69.87 -41.50 -3.56
CA MET A 1 -69.88 -40.02 -3.42
C MET A 1 -68.50 -39.59 -2.94
N ASN A 2 -67.78 -38.99 -3.67
CA ASN A 2 -67.39 -38.04 -4.57
C ASN A 2 -65.88 -38.13 -4.85
N THR A 3 -65.48 -38.75 -5.92
CA THR A 3 -64.09 -38.81 -6.38
C THR A 3 -63.88 -37.90 -7.58
N ILE A 4 -64.77 -36.93 -7.79
CA ILE A 4 -64.74 -36.03 -8.98
C ILE A 4 -64.27 -34.58 -8.62
N ALA A 5 -64.33 -34.23 -7.37
CA ALA A 5 -63.95 -32.80 -6.96
C ALA A 5 -62.47 -32.53 -6.78
N LEU A 6 -61.58 -33.52 -6.88
CA LEU A 6 -60.11 -33.35 -6.66
C LEU A 6 -59.32 -33.29 -7.97
N LYS A 7 -59.92 -33.39 -9.13
CA LYS A 7 -59.23 -33.31 -10.43
C LYS A 7 -59.27 -31.94 -11.07
N GLU A 8 -60.18 -31.08 -10.72
CA GLU A 8 -60.29 -29.74 -11.32
C GLU A 8 -59.44 -28.67 -10.56
N ALA A 9 -59.08 -28.92 -9.29
CA ALA A 9 -58.22 -28.00 -8.54
C ALA A 9 -56.70 -28.11 -8.91
N ARG A 10 -56.32 -29.12 -9.70
CA ARG A 10 -54.90 -29.32 -10.11
C ARG A 10 -54.52 -28.69 -11.45
N GLN A 11 -55.48 -28.20 -12.21
CA GLN A 11 -55.23 -27.64 -13.54
C GLN A 11 -55.19 -26.10 -13.56
N GLN A 12 -55.53 -25.42 -12.46
CA GLN A 12 -55.47 -23.96 -12.40
C GLN A 12 -54.24 -23.38 -11.66
N ILE A 13 -53.36 -24.22 -11.12
CA ILE A 13 -52.12 -23.78 -10.43
C ILE A 13 -50.90 -23.84 -11.37
N LEU A 14 -51.02 -24.32 -12.57
CA LEU A 14 -49.89 -24.48 -13.51
C LEU A 14 -49.77 -23.32 -14.54
N GLY A 15 -50.53 -22.25 -14.38
CA GLY A 15 -50.60 -21.16 -15.35
C GLY A 15 -49.99 -19.82 -14.89
N PHE A 16 -49.41 -19.73 -13.67
CA PHE A 16 -48.93 -18.43 -13.14
C PHE A 16 -47.45 -18.42 -12.66
N LEU A 17 -46.66 -19.34 -13.23
CA LEU A 17 -45.24 -19.40 -12.88
C LEU A 17 -44.35 -19.14 -14.10
N CYS A 18 -44.51 -18.02 -14.77
CA CYS A 18 -43.54 -17.54 -15.76
C CYS A 18 -43.88 -16.10 -16.10
N LEU A 19 -43.28 -15.17 -15.42
CA LEU A 19 -42.84 -13.83 -15.87
C LEU A 19 -42.48 -12.99 -14.66
N LEU A 20 -41.56 -13.50 -13.82
CA LEU A 20 -40.69 -12.56 -13.11
C LEU A 20 -39.68 -12.10 -14.15
N PRO A 21 -39.64 -10.83 -14.50
CA PRO A 21 -38.51 -10.31 -15.24
C PRO A 21 -37.27 -10.64 -14.39
N SER A 22 -36.37 -11.43 -14.95
CA SER A 22 -35.01 -11.54 -14.47
C SER A 22 -34.47 -10.09 -14.52
N VAL A 23 -34.56 -9.38 -13.42
CA VAL A 23 -33.74 -8.21 -13.22
C VAL A 23 -32.33 -8.79 -13.23
N LEU A 24 -31.73 -8.87 -14.41
CA LEU A 24 -30.32 -8.92 -14.58
C LEU A 24 -29.84 -7.67 -13.85
N LEU A 25 -29.33 -7.85 -12.63
CA LEU A 25 -28.40 -6.92 -12.02
C LEU A 25 -27.20 -6.89 -12.96
N GLY A 26 -27.35 -6.15 -14.05
CA GLY A 26 -26.25 -5.78 -14.89
C GLY A 26 -25.39 -4.87 -14.02
N GLY A 27 -24.37 -5.45 -13.39
CA GLY A 27 -23.33 -4.64 -12.81
C GLY A 27 -22.85 -3.71 -13.93
N ASP A 28 -22.84 -2.40 -13.67
CA ASP A 28 -22.36 -1.42 -14.61
C ASP A 28 -20.98 -1.84 -15.10
N LYS A 29 -20.82 -1.90 -16.42
CA LYS A 29 -19.52 -2.24 -17.00
C LYS A 29 -18.51 -1.22 -16.52
N PRO A 30 -17.27 -1.63 -16.18
CA PRO A 30 -16.23 -0.69 -15.82
C PRO A 30 -16.12 0.43 -16.88
N LEU A 31 -16.04 1.65 -16.42
CA LEU A 31 -15.86 2.80 -17.31
C LEU A 31 -14.50 2.70 -18.01
N SER A 32 -14.45 3.08 -19.28
CA SER A 32 -13.14 3.29 -19.92
C SER A 32 -12.40 4.46 -19.25
N PRO A 33 -11.06 4.52 -19.32
CA PRO A 33 -10.28 5.61 -18.72
C PRO A 33 -10.78 7.00 -19.11
N ALA A 34 -11.17 7.19 -20.38
CA ALA A 34 -11.70 8.45 -20.87
C ALA A 34 -13.11 8.77 -20.31
N GLN A 35 -13.95 7.76 -20.06
CA GLN A 35 -15.24 7.94 -19.42
C GLN A 35 -15.08 8.21 -17.93
N ALA A 36 -14.19 7.50 -17.24
CA ALA A 36 -13.86 7.73 -15.85
C ALA A 36 -13.35 9.16 -15.63
N LEU A 37 -12.43 9.63 -16.48
CA LEU A 37 -11.90 10.99 -16.40
C LEU A 37 -13.02 12.06 -16.47
N LYS A 38 -14.03 11.84 -17.32
CA LYS A 38 -15.18 12.76 -17.46
C LYS A 38 -16.17 12.70 -16.28
N SER A 39 -16.15 11.65 -15.48
CA SER A 39 -17.07 11.48 -14.35
C SER A 39 -16.59 12.17 -13.07
N PHE A 40 -15.32 12.59 -12.99
CA PHE A 40 -14.79 13.30 -11.83
C PHE A 40 -15.39 14.69 -11.71
N GLN A 41 -15.73 15.06 -10.48
CA GLN A 41 -16.06 16.42 -10.10
C GLN A 41 -14.87 17.01 -9.33
N HIS A 42 -14.53 18.25 -9.64
CA HIS A 42 -13.40 18.95 -9.01
C HIS A 42 -13.73 20.41 -8.77
N GLU A 43 -13.02 21.02 -7.83
CA GLU A 43 -13.14 22.44 -7.52
C GLU A 43 -12.69 23.32 -8.69
N ALA A 44 -13.25 24.52 -8.76
CA ALA A 44 -12.88 25.52 -9.76
C ALA A 44 -11.38 25.84 -9.68
N GLY A 45 -10.71 25.83 -10.83
CA GLY A 45 -9.26 26.06 -10.93
C GLY A 45 -8.40 24.80 -10.80
N ALA A 46 -8.98 23.64 -10.41
CA ALA A 46 -8.31 22.35 -10.47
C ALA A 46 -8.51 21.68 -11.83
N ARG A 47 -7.60 20.80 -12.21
CA ARG A 47 -7.63 19.98 -13.41
C ARG A 47 -7.24 18.56 -13.07
N ILE A 48 -7.98 17.57 -13.57
CA ILE A 48 -7.65 16.17 -13.45
C ILE A 48 -7.18 15.67 -14.81
N GLU A 49 -6.01 15.02 -14.82
CA GLU A 49 -5.40 14.45 -16.01
C GLU A 49 -5.14 12.96 -15.81
N LEU A 50 -5.21 12.21 -16.90
CA LEU A 50 -4.91 10.78 -16.91
C LEU A 50 -3.41 10.60 -17.16
N ALA A 51 -2.66 10.29 -16.12
CA ALA A 51 -1.22 10.03 -16.21
C ALA A 51 -0.90 8.64 -16.80
N ALA A 52 -1.57 7.60 -16.32
CA ALA A 52 -1.44 6.23 -16.83
C ALA A 52 -2.69 5.41 -16.49
N SER A 53 -2.93 4.33 -17.23
CA SER A 53 -4.05 3.41 -17.01
C SER A 53 -3.67 2.00 -17.46
N GLU A 54 -4.58 1.05 -17.35
CA GLU A 54 -4.44 -0.23 -18.02
C GLU A 54 -4.43 -0.04 -19.56
N PRO A 55 -3.60 -0.79 -20.28
CA PRO A 55 -2.76 -1.93 -19.86
C PRO A 55 -1.35 -1.56 -19.35
N GLU A 56 -0.96 -0.29 -19.35
CA GLU A 56 0.38 0.17 -18.92
C GLU A 56 0.64 -0.12 -17.45
N LEU A 57 -0.40 -0.02 -16.61
CA LEU A 57 -0.37 -0.30 -15.17
C LEU A 57 -1.43 -1.32 -14.79
N ARG A 58 -1.15 -2.12 -13.74
CA ARG A 58 -2.11 -3.04 -13.14
C ARG A 58 -1.94 -3.07 -11.63
N ASP A 59 -3.06 -3.01 -10.91
CA ASP A 59 -3.11 -3.10 -9.44
C ASP A 59 -2.08 -2.19 -8.73
N PRO A 60 -2.03 -0.86 -9.06
CA PRO A 60 -1.07 0.06 -8.45
C PRO A 60 -1.41 0.31 -6.99
N VAL A 61 -0.42 0.22 -6.09
CA VAL A 61 -0.59 0.43 -4.64
C VAL A 61 0.30 1.54 -4.07
N ALA A 62 1.37 1.90 -4.75
CA ALA A 62 2.24 3.01 -4.39
C ALA A 62 2.99 3.52 -5.62
N MET A 63 3.39 4.80 -5.58
CA MET A 63 4.19 5.40 -6.64
C MET A 63 5.13 6.46 -6.11
N CYS A 64 6.18 6.74 -6.87
CA CYS A 64 7.07 7.88 -6.65
C CYS A 64 7.65 8.36 -7.99
N PHE A 65 8.21 9.57 -7.97
CA PHE A 65 9.00 10.10 -9.09
C PHE A 65 10.47 10.16 -8.71
N ASP A 66 11.36 9.83 -9.63
CA ASP A 66 12.78 10.10 -9.47
C ASP A 66 13.15 11.53 -9.88
N ALA A 67 14.41 11.89 -9.72
CA ALA A 67 14.93 13.23 -10.08
C ALA A 67 14.89 13.52 -11.59
N ASN A 68 14.70 12.51 -12.43
CA ASN A 68 14.61 12.63 -13.89
C ASN A 68 13.16 12.68 -14.38
N GLY A 69 12.19 12.63 -13.47
CA GLY A 69 10.76 12.61 -13.80
C GLY A 69 10.20 11.24 -14.20
N HIS A 70 10.97 10.16 -14.04
CA HIS A 70 10.43 8.82 -14.26
C HIS A 70 9.48 8.45 -13.13
N MET A 71 8.33 7.91 -13.46
CA MET A 71 7.35 7.42 -12.50
C MET A 71 7.60 5.93 -12.20
N PHE A 72 7.88 5.62 -10.93
CA PHE A 72 7.97 4.24 -10.46
C PHE A 72 6.67 3.85 -9.77
N VAL A 73 6.10 2.71 -10.14
CA VAL A 73 4.83 2.22 -9.59
C VAL A 73 4.98 0.81 -9.07
N VAL A 74 4.52 0.61 -7.85
CA VAL A 74 4.42 -0.71 -7.22
C VAL A 74 3.12 -1.35 -7.68
N GLU A 75 3.21 -2.49 -8.37
CA GLU A 75 2.08 -3.30 -8.81
C GLU A 75 1.97 -4.57 -7.94
N SER A 76 0.89 -4.67 -7.16
CA SER A 76 0.67 -5.78 -6.20
C SER A 76 -0.26 -6.86 -6.77
N LEU A 77 0.11 -7.45 -7.89
CA LEU A 77 -0.70 -8.38 -8.69
C LEU A 77 -1.18 -9.66 -7.96
N GLY A 78 -0.58 -9.99 -6.83
CA GLY A 78 -0.94 -11.17 -6.04
C GLY A 78 -1.96 -10.91 -4.95
N TYR A 79 -2.27 -9.64 -4.67
CA TYR A 79 -3.21 -9.25 -3.63
C TYR A 79 -4.67 -9.27 -4.18
N PRO A 80 -5.69 -9.72 -3.42
CA PRO A 80 -5.67 -10.22 -2.03
C PRO A 80 -5.56 -11.75 -1.92
N PHE A 81 -5.14 -12.44 -2.95
CA PHE A 81 -5.21 -13.89 -3.04
C PHE A 81 -4.11 -14.58 -2.25
N LEU A 82 -4.45 -15.05 -1.05
CA LEU A 82 -3.61 -16.00 -0.32
C LEU A 82 -3.81 -17.40 -0.89
N PRO A 83 -2.74 -18.12 -1.17
CA PRO A 83 -2.84 -19.54 -1.49
C PRO A 83 -3.36 -20.31 -0.26
N ALA A 84 -4.02 -21.44 -0.47
CA ALA A 84 -4.43 -22.33 0.60
C ALA A 84 -3.24 -22.67 1.51
N LYS A 85 -3.51 -22.91 2.81
CA LYS A 85 -2.49 -23.20 3.83
C LYS A 85 -1.48 -24.23 3.32
N GLY A 86 -0.18 -23.89 3.43
CA GLY A 86 0.92 -24.74 2.98
C GLY A 86 1.33 -24.59 1.52
N LYS A 87 0.66 -23.75 0.72
CA LYS A 87 1.10 -23.42 -0.64
C LYS A 87 1.99 -22.17 -0.63
N ILE A 88 2.93 -22.12 -1.58
CA ILE A 88 3.83 -20.97 -1.75
C ILE A 88 3.03 -19.78 -2.29
N VAL A 89 3.24 -18.60 -1.70
CA VAL A 89 2.68 -17.34 -2.20
C VAL A 89 3.34 -17.02 -3.56
N PRO A 90 2.56 -16.83 -4.63
CA PRO A 90 3.13 -16.45 -5.92
C PRO A 90 3.86 -15.10 -5.84
N LYS A 91 5.05 -15.01 -6.42
CA LYS A 91 5.82 -13.77 -6.52
C LYS A 91 5.41 -12.98 -7.76
N LEU A 92 4.19 -12.49 -7.79
CA LEU A 92 3.59 -11.78 -8.92
C LEU A 92 3.82 -10.27 -8.89
N GLY A 93 4.13 -9.71 -7.70
CA GLY A 93 4.37 -8.29 -7.52
C GLY A 93 5.59 -7.82 -8.29
N ARG A 94 5.52 -6.59 -8.80
CA ARG A 94 6.58 -5.98 -9.59
C ARG A 94 6.64 -4.46 -9.41
N ILE A 95 7.73 -3.87 -9.87
CA ILE A 95 7.92 -2.43 -9.96
C ILE A 95 7.92 -2.06 -11.44
N ALA A 96 6.98 -1.24 -11.86
CA ALA A 96 6.97 -0.64 -13.18
C ALA A 96 7.70 0.70 -13.15
N ARG A 97 8.50 1.00 -14.18
CA ARG A 97 9.04 2.31 -14.47
C ARG A 97 8.35 2.84 -15.74
N LEU A 98 7.79 4.03 -15.63
CA LEU A 98 7.10 4.68 -16.72
C LEU A 98 7.77 6.01 -17.04
N GLU A 99 7.75 6.37 -18.32
CA GLU A 99 8.31 7.60 -18.85
C GLU A 99 7.25 8.33 -19.67
N ASP A 100 7.15 9.63 -19.48
CA ASP A 100 6.46 10.54 -20.37
C ASP A 100 7.47 10.92 -21.47
N ALA A 101 7.36 10.25 -22.63
CA ALA A 101 8.38 10.37 -23.66
C ALA A 101 8.21 11.64 -24.53
N ASN A 102 7.02 12.24 -24.52
CA ASN A 102 6.68 13.39 -25.36
C ASN A 102 6.40 14.68 -24.56
N GLY A 103 6.35 14.60 -23.22
CA GLY A 103 6.13 15.74 -22.33
C GLY A 103 4.67 16.18 -22.22
N ASP A 104 3.71 15.32 -22.56
CA ASP A 104 2.28 15.66 -22.53
C ASP A 104 1.59 15.33 -21.19
N GLY A 105 2.32 14.80 -20.21
CA GLY A 105 1.83 14.41 -18.90
C GLY A 105 1.29 12.98 -18.83
N ARG A 106 1.36 12.21 -19.94
CA ARG A 106 1.03 10.78 -19.96
C ARG A 106 2.31 9.94 -19.95
N PHE A 107 2.26 8.88 -19.17
CA PHE A 107 3.41 7.98 -18.98
C PHE A 107 3.18 6.69 -19.77
N GLU A 108 3.34 6.77 -21.09
CA GLU A 108 3.00 5.70 -22.02
C GLU A 108 4.14 4.69 -22.22
N LYS A 109 5.39 5.09 -21.98
CA LYS A 109 6.54 4.19 -22.15
C LYS A 109 6.81 3.42 -20.86
N ARG A 110 6.47 2.14 -20.83
CA ARG A 110 6.57 1.27 -19.66
C ARG A 110 7.69 0.25 -19.77
N THR A 111 8.48 0.13 -18.71
CA THR A 111 9.47 -0.96 -18.51
C THR A 111 9.18 -1.67 -17.18
N THR A 112 9.31 -2.99 -17.12
CA THR A 112 9.33 -3.70 -15.84
C THR A 112 10.71 -3.49 -15.22
N PHE A 113 10.77 -2.62 -14.20
CA PHE A 113 12.01 -2.27 -13.52
C PHE A 113 12.54 -3.40 -12.66
N ALA A 114 11.65 -4.08 -11.92
CA ALA A 114 11.97 -5.28 -11.16
C ALA A 114 10.69 -6.09 -10.92
N ASP A 115 10.82 -7.40 -10.78
CA ASP A 115 9.74 -8.35 -10.52
C ASP A 115 10.10 -9.37 -9.44
N GLY A 116 9.23 -10.37 -9.23
CA GLY A 116 9.48 -11.47 -8.30
C GLY A 116 9.25 -11.10 -6.85
N PHE A 117 8.41 -10.10 -6.55
CA PHE A 117 7.99 -9.72 -5.21
C PHE A 117 6.69 -10.42 -4.82
N THR A 118 6.49 -10.68 -3.51
CA THR A 118 5.23 -11.24 -3.01
C THR A 118 4.15 -10.16 -2.92
N PHE A 119 4.28 -9.24 -1.97
CA PHE A 119 3.35 -8.13 -1.74
C PHE A 119 4.13 -6.83 -1.54
N PRO A 120 4.74 -6.28 -2.59
CA PRO A 120 5.39 -4.97 -2.50
C PRO A 120 4.32 -3.91 -2.27
N ASN A 121 4.57 -2.94 -1.39
CA ASN A 121 3.53 -2.01 -0.95
C ASN A 121 4.01 -0.57 -0.69
N GLY A 122 5.27 -0.28 -0.93
CA GLY A 122 5.82 1.07 -0.78
C GLY A 122 7.11 1.25 -1.55
N ILE A 123 7.37 2.48 -1.97
CA ILE A 123 8.54 2.83 -2.80
C ILE A 123 9.01 4.24 -2.48
N LEU A 124 10.34 4.44 -2.47
CA LEU A 124 10.98 5.73 -2.22
C LEU A 124 12.23 5.87 -3.10
N PRO A 125 12.41 6.97 -3.86
CA PRO A 125 13.62 7.18 -4.66
C PRO A 125 14.81 7.56 -3.77
N TRP A 126 15.99 6.99 -4.08
CA TRP A 126 17.24 7.30 -3.38
C TRP A 126 18.46 7.09 -4.26
N LYS A 127 19.28 8.11 -4.43
CA LYS A 127 20.59 8.07 -5.13
C LYS A 127 20.59 7.30 -6.46
N GLY A 128 19.59 7.58 -7.31
CA GLY A 128 19.42 6.98 -8.63
C GLY A 128 18.89 5.54 -8.61
N GLY A 129 18.42 5.07 -7.47
CA GLY A 129 17.65 3.84 -7.30
C GLY A 129 16.40 4.08 -6.47
N VAL A 130 15.78 3.01 -5.99
CA VAL A 130 14.57 3.07 -5.15
C VAL A 130 14.67 2.09 -3.99
N PHE A 131 14.19 2.50 -2.81
CA PHE A 131 13.83 1.56 -1.75
C PHE A 131 12.44 1.01 -1.99
N VAL A 132 12.25 -0.29 -1.76
CA VAL A 132 10.96 -0.96 -1.88
C VAL A 132 10.67 -1.75 -0.61
N THR A 133 9.52 -1.52 0.01
CA THR A 133 9.03 -2.34 1.11
C THR A 133 8.26 -3.54 0.55
N CYS A 134 8.73 -4.73 0.90
CA CYS A 134 8.09 -6.01 0.57
C CYS A 134 8.43 -7.01 1.69
N ALA A 135 7.63 -7.01 2.76
CA ALA A 135 7.90 -7.85 3.93
C ALA A 135 8.23 -9.30 3.57
N PRO A 136 9.22 -9.91 4.24
CA PRO A 136 9.91 -9.43 5.44
C PRO A 136 11.03 -8.41 5.18
N ASP A 137 11.21 -7.96 3.94
CA ASP A 137 12.40 -7.24 3.50
C ASP A 137 12.11 -5.79 3.11
N ILE A 138 13.14 -4.94 3.24
CA ILE A 138 13.27 -3.69 2.51
C ILE A 138 14.41 -3.87 1.52
N TRP A 139 14.10 -3.60 0.25
CA TRP A 139 15.02 -3.73 -0.87
C TRP A 139 15.57 -2.38 -1.30
N TYR A 140 16.79 -2.36 -1.80
CA TYR A 140 17.32 -1.30 -2.64
C TYR A 140 17.54 -1.82 -4.04
N LEU A 141 16.92 -1.16 -5.01
CA LEU A 141 16.94 -1.52 -6.42
C LEU A 141 17.54 -0.37 -7.22
N LYS A 142 18.43 -0.65 -8.16
CA LYS A 142 19.01 0.38 -9.02
C LYS A 142 19.34 -0.18 -10.40
N ASP A 143 19.12 0.64 -11.41
CA ASP A 143 19.60 0.46 -12.78
C ASP A 143 20.93 1.20 -12.91
N THR A 144 22.03 0.50 -13.19
CA THR A 144 23.35 1.09 -13.46
C THR A 144 23.73 1.06 -14.93
N THR A 145 22.96 0.34 -15.75
CA THR A 145 23.21 0.16 -17.19
C THR A 145 22.42 1.12 -18.06
N GLY A 146 21.34 1.71 -17.52
CA GLY A 146 20.46 2.64 -18.23
C GLY A 146 19.41 1.96 -19.12
N ASP A 147 19.21 0.64 -18.97
CA ASP A 147 18.22 -0.11 -19.76
C ASP A 147 16.80 -0.07 -19.17
N GLY A 148 16.62 0.61 -18.03
CA GLY A 148 15.35 0.72 -17.34
C GLY A 148 15.01 -0.47 -16.42
N LYS A 149 15.97 -1.37 -16.17
CA LYS A 149 15.81 -2.55 -15.31
C LYS A 149 16.83 -2.52 -14.18
N ALA A 150 16.39 -2.94 -12.99
CA ALA A 150 17.28 -3.02 -11.84
C ALA A 150 18.27 -4.20 -11.98
N ASP A 151 19.53 -3.90 -12.19
CA ASP A 151 20.66 -4.82 -12.14
C ASP A 151 21.26 -4.92 -10.72
N ILE A 152 21.09 -3.90 -9.88
CA ILE A 152 21.35 -3.98 -8.44
C ILE A 152 20.04 -4.29 -7.71
N ARG A 153 20.03 -5.41 -6.95
CA ARG A 153 18.92 -5.86 -6.11
C ARG A 153 19.47 -6.32 -4.77
N LYS A 154 19.36 -5.50 -3.74
CA LYS A 154 19.92 -5.76 -2.42
C LYS A 154 18.84 -5.70 -1.35
N ILE A 155 18.77 -6.70 -0.47
CA ILE A 155 18.04 -6.61 0.79
C ILE A 155 18.90 -5.78 1.73
N VAL A 156 18.40 -4.61 2.12
CA VAL A 156 19.12 -3.71 3.03
C VAL A 156 18.72 -3.94 4.49
N LEU A 157 17.47 -4.27 4.72
CA LEU A 157 16.93 -4.67 6.03
C LEU A 157 15.98 -5.84 5.85
N THR A 158 15.87 -6.70 6.86
CA THR A 158 14.96 -7.85 6.89
C THR A 158 14.41 -8.10 8.29
N GLY A 159 13.35 -8.93 8.39
CA GLY A 159 12.76 -9.31 9.67
C GLY A 159 11.46 -8.59 10.01
N PHE A 160 10.87 -7.85 9.05
CA PHE A 160 9.60 -7.16 9.22
C PHE A 160 8.41 -8.10 9.01
N GLY A 161 7.47 -8.13 9.99
CA GLY A 161 6.15 -8.72 9.83
C GLY A 161 6.07 -10.15 9.27
N ALA A 162 7.15 -10.92 9.33
CA ALA A 162 7.27 -12.24 8.71
C ALA A 162 6.25 -13.27 9.25
N LYS A 163 5.73 -13.05 10.44
CA LYS A 163 4.74 -13.94 11.09
C LYS A 163 3.30 -13.50 10.92
N SER A 164 3.04 -12.35 10.27
CA SER A 164 1.68 -11.87 10.06
C SER A 164 0.95 -12.74 9.03
N SER A 165 -0.28 -13.11 9.36
CA SER A 165 -1.19 -13.82 8.45
C SER A 165 -1.91 -12.90 7.47
N SER A 166 -1.76 -11.58 7.61
CA SER A 166 -2.43 -10.58 6.76
C SER A 166 -1.42 -9.83 5.89
N GLU A 167 -1.70 -9.75 4.59
CA GLU A 167 -0.88 -8.99 3.62
C GLU A 167 -0.96 -7.49 3.86
N GLN A 168 -2.05 -7.02 4.48
CA GLN A 168 -2.24 -5.60 4.81
C GLN A 168 -1.44 -5.15 6.02
N LEU A 169 -1.01 -6.11 6.88
CA LEU A 169 -0.27 -5.82 8.10
C LEU A 169 1.23 -6.04 7.86
N ARG A 170 1.84 -5.15 7.11
CA ARG A 170 3.23 -5.24 6.66
C ARG A 170 3.93 -3.89 6.78
N VAL A 171 5.25 -3.93 6.92
CA VAL A 171 6.07 -2.71 6.79
C VAL A 171 5.72 -2.00 5.48
N ALA A 172 5.47 -0.69 5.55
CA ALA A 172 5.00 0.10 4.41
C ALA A 172 5.47 1.56 4.45
N SER A 173 5.09 2.32 3.43
CA SER A 173 5.21 3.78 3.35
C SER A 173 6.60 4.33 3.65
N PRO A 174 7.66 3.88 2.95
CA PRO A 174 8.98 4.47 3.11
C PRO A 174 8.91 5.96 2.74
N THR A 175 9.28 6.83 3.68
CA THR A 175 9.17 8.30 3.54
C THR A 175 10.45 8.94 4.05
N LEU A 176 11.05 9.82 3.26
CA LEU A 176 12.22 10.59 3.68
C LEU A 176 11.78 11.66 4.69
N GLY A 177 12.32 11.58 5.88
CA GLY A 177 12.10 12.59 6.92
C GLY A 177 12.98 13.83 6.73
N PRO A 178 12.63 14.94 7.41
CA PRO A 178 13.38 16.18 7.35
C PRO A 178 14.81 16.08 7.91
N ASP A 179 15.09 15.03 8.69
CA ASP A 179 16.40 14.68 9.26
C ASP A 179 17.26 13.81 8.32
N GLY A 180 16.78 13.50 7.12
CA GLY A 180 17.47 12.66 6.14
C GLY A 180 17.40 11.17 6.38
N TRP A 181 16.62 10.71 7.37
CA TRP A 181 16.32 9.29 7.60
C TRP A 181 15.09 8.84 6.81
N VAL A 182 15.06 7.57 6.46
CA VAL A 182 13.88 6.96 5.84
C VAL A 182 13.01 6.34 6.94
N TYR A 183 11.81 6.84 7.07
CA TYR A 183 10.80 6.37 8.01
C TYR A 183 9.94 5.29 7.36
N VAL A 184 9.51 4.30 8.14
CA VAL A 184 8.59 3.25 7.69
C VAL A 184 7.53 2.98 8.75
N THR A 185 6.30 2.69 8.32
CA THR A 185 5.24 2.24 9.22
C THR A 185 5.39 0.75 9.50
N SER A 186 5.04 0.32 10.72
CA SER A 186 5.17 -1.09 11.15
C SER A 186 4.15 -2.03 10.50
N GLY A 187 3.05 -1.49 9.95
CA GLY A 187 1.91 -2.29 9.54
C GLY A 187 1.25 -3.03 10.70
N LEU A 188 1.32 -2.49 11.90
CA LEU A 188 0.78 -3.04 13.16
C LEU A 188 1.38 -4.40 13.56
N THR A 189 2.59 -4.71 13.11
CA THR A 189 3.25 -6.00 13.38
C THR A 189 4.54 -5.84 14.18
N ASP A 190 4.89 -6.89 14.92
CA ASP A 190 6.18 -7.00 15.55
C ASP A 190 7.26 -7.30 14.51
N ALA A 191 8.48 -6.86 14.78
CA ALA A 191 9.62 -7.12 13.93
C ALA A 191 10.88 -7.44 14.74
N ARG A 192 11.79 -8.18 14.11
CA ARG A 192 13.17 -8.38 14.58
C ARG A 192 14.10 -8.01 13.43
N VAL A 193 14.40 -6.72 13.35
CA VAL A 193 15.07 -6.12 12.19
C VAL A 193 16.57 -6.36 12.26
N THR A 194 17.13 -6.83 11.15
CA THR A 194 18.58 -6.97 10.92
C THR A 194 18.95 -6.44 9.55
N SER A 195 20.22 -6.16 9.32
CA SER A 195 20.75 -5.85 8.00
C SER A 195 21.63 -7.00 7.50
N PRO A 196 21.29 -7.67 6.40
CA PRO A 196 22.19 -8.67 5.79
C PRO A 196 23.53 -8.10 5.32
N LEU A 197 23.59 -6.78 5.11
CA LEU A 197 24.81 -6.08 4.71
C LEU A 197 25.73 -5.76 5.90
N HIS A 198 25.21 -5.86 7.13
CA HIS A 198 25.92 -5.61 8.38
C HIS A 198 25.57 -6.68 9.42
N PRO A 199 26.01 -7.94 9.22
CA PRO A 199 25.64 -9.07 10.06
C PRO A 199 26.22 -9.00 11.48
N ASP A 200 27.21 -8.15 11.70
CA ASP A 200 27.84 -7.85 12.98
C ASP A 200 26.97 -6.96 13.90
N ARG A 201 25.95 -6.30 13.33
CA ARG A 201 25.04 -5.46 14.13
C ARG A 201 23.99 -6.30 14.86
N PRO A 202 23.67 -5.95 16.10
CA PRO A 202 22.63 -6.62 16.84
C PRO A 202 21.27 -6.43 16.16
N ALA A 203 20.40 -7.44 16.26
CA ALA A 203 19.03 -7.31 15.81
C ALA A 203 18.26 -6.31 16.67
N MET A 204 17.42 -5.50 16.05
CA MET A 204 16.56 -4.54 16.72
C MET A 204 15.14 -5.11 16.82
N GLU A 205 14.69 -5.36 18.03
CA GLU A 205 13.34 -5.87 18.31
C GLU A 205 12.35 -4.71 18.44
N THR A 206 11.19 -4.84 17.79
CA THR A 206 10.09 -3.87 17.91
C THR A 206 8.78 -4.59 18.18
N LYS A 207 7.92 -3.94 18.96
CA LYS A 207 6.56 -4.44 19.25
C LYS A 207 5.54 -3.48 18.65
N ARG A 208 5.15 -3.74 17.40
CA ARG A 208 4.19 -2.93 16.65
C ARG A 208 4.57 -1.45 16.56
N GLN A 209 5.85 -1.15 16.66
CA GLN A 209 6.39 0.21 16.59
C GLN A 209 6.88 0.48 15.18
N ASP A 210 6.59 1.69 14.71
CA ASP A 210 7.20 2.22 13.50
C ASP A 210 8.72 2.32 13.65
N GLY A 211 9.40 2.58 12.57
CA GLY A 211 10.84 2.73 12.61
C GLY A 211 11.36 3.68 11.55
N ARG A 212 12.65 3.96 11.65
CA ARG A 212 13.42 4.66 10.62
C ARG A 212 14.75 3.99 10.40
N PHE A 213 15.32 4.19 9.24
CA PHE A 213 16.67 3.74 8.96
C PHE A 213 17.47 4.82 8.22
N HIS A 214 18.77 4.84 8.49
CA HIS A 214 19.67 5.72 7.75
C HIS A 214 19.89 5.15 6.35
N PRO A 215 19.62 5.90 5.27
CA PRO A 215 19.54 5.34 3.91
C PRO A 215 20.89 4.88 3.33
N ASP A 216 22.01 5.32 3.90
CA ASP A 216 23.35 4.93 3.43
C ASP A 216 23.99 3.86 4.32
N THR A 217 23.75 3.90 5.62
CA THR A 217 24.39 2.97 6.58
C THR A 217 23.48 1.82 6.99
N PHE A 218 22.16 1.93 6.71
CA PHE A 218 21.13 0.94 7.08
C PHE A 218 21.05 0.66 8.59
N VAL A 219 21.47 1.62 9.42
CA VAL A 219 21.19 1.61 10.85
C VAL A 219 19.69 1.78 11.02
N TYR A 220 19.04 0.90 11.76
CA TYR A 220 17.61 0.93 12.03
C TYR A 220 17.33 1.31 13.48
N GLU A 221 16.34 2.17 13.70
CA GLU A 221 15.88 2.61 15.00
C GLU A 221 14.36 2.49 15.11
N PRO A 222 13.83 1.90 16.21
CA PRO A 222 12.41 1.92 16.49
C PRO A 222 11.95 3.32 16.86
N LEU A 223 10.69 3.63 16.52
CA LEU A 223 10.09 4.93 16.75
C LEU A 223 8.81 4.84 17.56
N SER A 224 8.38 5.97 18.12
CA SER A 224 6.99 6.15 18.57
C SER A 224 6.05 6.11 17.36
N GLY A 225 4.82 5.67 17.61
CA GLY A 225 3.79 5.52 16.60
C GLY A 225 3.60 4.08 16.14
N THR A 226 2.43 3.83 15.63
CA THR A 226 2.00 2.52 15.09
C THR A 226 1.13 2.78 13.87
N GLY A 227 1.78 3.08 12.75
CA GLY A 227 1.12 3.29 11.46
C GLY A 227 0.81 1.97 10.77
N GLN A 228 -0.32 1.91 10.09
CA GLN A 228 -0.66 0.75 9.26
C GLN A 228 -0.29 0.99 7.79
N PHE A 229 -0.59 2.19 7.30
CA PHE A 229 -0.41 2.55 5.90
C PHE A 229 0.42 3.84 5.77
N GLY A 230 -0.22 4.93 5.34
CA GLY A 230 0.44 6.17 5.02
C GLY A 230 1.10 6.89 6.20
N GLN A 231 2.12 7.66 5.87
CA GLN A 231 2.71 8.66 6.75
C GLN A 231 3.16 9.87 5.95
N CYS A 232 3.25 11.01 6.63
CA CYS A 232 3.79 12.25 6.07
C CYS A 232 4.39 13.13 7.18
N PHE A 233 5.08 14.18 6.76
CA PHE A 233 5.59 15.23 7.63
C PHE A 233 5.01 16.57 7.20
N ASP A 234 4.73 17.45 8.16
CA ASP A 234 4.47 18.85 7.85
C ASP A 234 5.77 19.64 7.68
N ALA A 235 5.64 20.93 7.39
CA ALA A 235 6.80 21.83 7.20
C ALA A 235 7.62 22.07 8.48
N LEU A 236 7.09 21.72 9.64
CA LEU A 236 7.77 21.83 10.94
C LEU A 236 8.44 20.52 11.36
N GLY A 237 8.26 19.44 10.57
CA GLY A 237 8.80 18.13 10.87
C GLY A 237 7.90 17.29 11.78
N ASN A 238 6.66 17.70 12.06
CA ASN A 238 5.72 16.88 12.77
C ASN A 238 5.32 15.68 11.91
N ARG A 239 5.33 14.49 12.52
CA ARG A 239 5.00 13.24 11.82
C ARG A 239 3.55 12.84 12.02
N PHE A 240 2.88 12.54 10.94
CA PHE A 240 1.52 12.02 10.92
C PHE A 240 1.50 10.62 10.31
N VAL A 241 0.67 9.75 10.89
CA VAL A 241 0.50 8.35 10.44
C VAL A 241 -0.99 8.00 10.36
N SER A 242 -1.31 6.94 9.63
CA SER A 242 -2.69 6.50 9.45
C SER A 242 -2.87 5.00 9.67
N SER A 243 -4.10 4.62 9.99
CA SER A 243 -4.56 3.23 10.00
C SER A 243 -6.01 3.14 9.52
N ASN A 244 -6.54 1.94 9.31
CA ASN A 244 -7.95 1.74 8.95
C ASN A 244 -8.93 2.35 9.94
N ARG A 245 -8.58 2.36 11.23
CA ARG A 245 -9.47 2.85 12.30
C ARG A 245 -9.23 4.33 12.63
N ASN A 246 -8.01 4.77 12.49
CA ASN A 246 -7.53 6.10 12.84
C ASN A 246 -6.96 6.75 11.59
N PRO A 247 -7.77 7.50 10.84
CA PRO A 247 -7.36 8.01 9.53
C PRO A 247 -6.25 9.06 9.61
N LEU A 248 -6.11 9.75 10.76
CA LEU A 248 -5.05 10.73 10.98
C LEU A 248 -4.63 10.76 12.46
N MET A 249 -3.38 10.41 12.70
CA MET A 249 -2.75 10.41 14.01
C MET A 249 -1.48 11.25 13.97
N HIS A 250 -1.27 12.10 14.97
CA HIS A 250 -0.04 12.87 15.16
C HIS A 250 0.88 12.15 16.14
N VAL A 251 2.13 11.93 15.76
CA VAL A 251 3.16 11.40 16.66
C VAL A 251 3.76 12.56 17.42
N VAL A 252 3.21 12.85 18.59
CA VAL A 252 3.51 14.07 19.38
C VAL A 252 4.86 14.01 20.12
N ILE A 253 5.39 12.81 20.39
CA ILE A 253 6.67 12.67 21.09
C ILE A 253 7.64 11.84 20.28
N ALA A 254 8.76 12.47 19.91
CA ALA A 254 9.84 11.77 19.25
C ALA A 254 10.50 10.74 20.20
N PRO A 255 10.93 9.58 19.71
CA PRO A 255 11.43 8.47 20.53
C PRO A 255 12.64 8.84 21.37
N GLY A 256 13.53 9.69 20.89
CA GLY A 256 14.70 10.15 21.63
C GLY A 256 14.35 10.91 22.91
N LEU A 257 13.21 11.59 22.95
CA LEU A 257 12.80 12.37 24.13
C LEU A 257 12.36 11.48 25.30
N LEU A 258 11.73 10.33 25.03
CA LEU A 258 11.29 9.41 26.08
C LEU A 258 12.48 8.74 26.80
N GLY A 259 13.59 8.53 26.10
CA GLY A 259 14.79 7.93 26.67
C GLY A 259 15.53 8.83 27.67
N HIS A 260 15.30 10.14 27.64
CA HIS A 260 15.98 11.10 28.53
C HIS A 260 15.49 11.06 29.98
N ASN A 261 14.26 10.61 30.21
CA ASN A 261 13.72 10.47 31.57
C ASN A 261 12.96 9.14 31.73
N PRO A 262 13.64 8.04 32.09
CA PRO A 262 13.02 6.73 32.25
C PRO A 262 12.01 6.66 33.41
N HIS A 263 11.98 7.67 34.27
CA HIS A 263 11.06 7.76 35.39
C HIS A 263 9.79 8.56 35.08
N TYR A 264 9.69 9.13 33.87
CA TYR A 264 8.48 9.85 33.46
C TYR A 264 7.46 8.87 32.89
N PRO A 265 6.33 8.65 33.59
CA PRO A 265 5.31 7.68 33.14
C PRO A 265 4.49 8.27 31.99
N PHE A 266 5.06 8.30 30.79
CA PHE A 266 4.32 8.75 29.62
C PHE A 266 3.71 7.54 28.91
N THR A 267 2.40 7.53 28.78
CA THR A 267 1.66 6.40 28.21
C THR A 267 1.22 6.62 26.76
N GLU A 268 1.14 7.89 26.31
CA GLU A 268 0.62 8.23 25.00
C GLU A 268 1.61 9.08 24.21
N THR A 269 2.15 8.51 23.14
CA THR A 269 3.08 9.20 22.23
C THR A 269 2.42 9.62 20.93
N VAL A 270 1.14 9.27 20.75
CA VAL A 270 0.36 9.48 19.54
C VAL A 270 -1.00 10.05 19.91
N GLU A 271 -1.43 11.10 19.24
CA GLU A 271 -2.74 11.72 19.39
C GLU A 271 -3.58 11.54 18.13
N ASN A 272 -4.86 11.21 18.30
CA ASN A 272 -5.79 11.17 17.17
C ASN A 272 -6.23 12.60 16.82
N VAL A 273 -5.88 13.07 15.64
CA VAL A 273 -6.27 14.41 15.14
C VAL A 273 -7.76 14.45 14.80
N VAL A 274 -8.31 13.31 14.40
CA VAL A 274 -9.73 13.14 14.08
C VAL A 274 -10.32 12.03 14.94
N PRO A 275 -11.65 12.03 15.20
CA PRO A 275 -12.28 10.98 15.97
C PRO A 275 -12.00 9.59 15.40
N VAL A 276 -11.76 8.63 16.28
CA VAL A 276 -11.61 7.22 15.92
C VAL A 276 -12.89 6.74 15.23
N ALA A 277 -12.74 5.97 14.17
CA ALA A 277 -13.85 5.48 13.36
C ALA A 277 -14.75 6.62 12.84
N ALA A 278 -14.13 7.64 12.23
CA ALA A 278 -14.85 8.70 11.54
C ALA A 278 -15.95 8.11 10.63
N LYS A 279 -17.14 8.70 10.67
CA LYS A 279 -18.27 8.22 9.87
C LYS A 279 -17.90 8.29 8.38
N VAL A 280 -18.03 7.17 7.71
CA VAL A 280 -17.95 7.11 6.25
C VAL A 280 -19.38 7.26 5.72
N TYR A 281 -19.60 8.25 4.89
CA TYR A 281 -20.89 8.44 4.23
C TYR A 281 -20.85 7.71 2.89
N PRO A 282 -21.89 6.91 2.55
CA PRO A 282 -21.97 6.35 1.21
C PRO A 282 -22.08 7.50 0.20
N LEU A 283 -21.32 7.40 -0.87
CA LEU A 283 -21.53 8.26 -2.04
C LEU A 283 -22.85 7.85 -2.65
N SER A 284 -23.81 8.77 -2.66
CA SER A 284 -25.15 8.58 -3.23
C SER A 284 -25.10 8.54 -4.77
#